data_8e41208e6ad3f7ef2ef0bef7921f44e5
#
_entry.id   8e41208e6ad3f7ef2ef0bef7921f44e5
#
_cell.length_a   1.000
_cell.length_b   1.000
_cell.length_c   1.000
_cell.angle_alpha   90.00
_cell.angle_beta   90.00
_cell.angle_gamma   90.00
#
_symmetry.space_group_name_H-M   'P 1'
#
loop_
_entity.id
_entity.type
_entity.pdbx_description
1 polymer ?
#
loop_
_entity_poly.entity_id
_entity_poly.type
_entity_poly.pdbx_seq_one_letter_code
_entity_poly.pdbx_strand_id
1 'polypeptide(L)'
;YNGDRIKIQNAEEVISGDDEPTTAIRQKKDSSLRVGLDMLHKGQGDVMVSAGNTGALITGATLIVKRIKGVRRVALAPLMPAETGCFLLVDGGANVESSAAFLKQFAIMGSIYMEKIMHIKNPRVGLVNIGSEEEKGTEDVTEANRLLKEIPINYTGYIEGREIPCGAVDVVVCDGFTGNVILKFMEGMGIVIKRMLKGIFFKNLKTKIAALMVKGGINELGKTLDYTEYGGAPLLGCTKPVVKAHGSSNAKAFYHAIRQSIDMVNNNLVDTISENINKYLSLIHISEPTRHA
;
A
#
# COMPACT_ATOMS: atom_id res chain seq x y z
N TYR A 1 20.61 -24.21 0.83
CA TYR A 1 19.38 -24.96 0.53
C TYR A 1 19.59 -25.84 -0.69
N ASN A 2 19.45 -27.14 -0.54
CA ASN A 2 19.68 -28.13 -1.60
C ASN A 2 18.35 -28.72 -2.15
N GLY A 3 17.29 -27.98 -2.16
CA GLY A 3 15.96 -28.46 -2.59
C GLY A 3 15.54 -27.90 -3.95
N ASP A 4 14.79 -28.71 -4.71
CA ASP A 4 14.29 -28.39 -6.06
C ASP A 4 13.23 -27.26 -6.13
N ARG A 5 12.77 -26.78 -4.97
CA ARG A 5 11.74 -25.72 -4.87
C ARG A 5 12.26 -24.29 -5.09
N ILE A 6 13.59 -24.09 -5.06
CA ILE A 6 14.22 -22.79 -5.30
C ILE A 6 15.04 -22.88 -6.57
N LYS A 7 14.73 -22.01 -7.53
CA LYS A 7 15.51 -21.85 -8.76
C LYS A 7 16.16 -20.48 -8.76
N ILE A 8 17.43 -20.43 -9.15
CA ILE A 8 18.18 -19.17 -9.28
C ILE A 8 18.14 -18.76 -10.75
N GLN A 9 17.63 -17.55 -11.02
CA GLN A 9 17.69 -16.90 -12.32
C GLN A 9 18.74 -15.80 -12.25
N ASN A 10 19.80 -15.91 -13.05
CA ASN A 10 20.83 -14.89 -13.14
C ASN A 10 20.30 -13.61 -13.82
N ALA A 11 20.82 -12.46 -13.40
CA ALA A 11 20.59 -11.15 -14.00
C ALA A 11 21.85 -10.31 -13.77
N GLU A 12 22.47 -9.80 -14.83
CA GLU A 12 23.80 -9.18 -14.77
C GLU A 12 23.78 -7.69 -14.50
N GLU A 13 22.62 -7.02 -14.76
CA GLU A 13 22.46 -5.59 -14.56
C GLU A 13 21.79 -5.27 -13.24
N VAL A 14 22.11 -4.12 -12.66
CA VAL A 14 21.53 -3.62 -11.41
C VAL A 14 20.86 -2.27 -11.64
N ILE A 15 19.59 -2.14 -11.22
CA ILE A 15 18.91 -0.84 -11.08
C ILE A 15 19.17 -0.34 -9.66
N SER A 16 19.94 0.75 -9.57
CA SER A 16 20.29 1.39 -8.29
C SER A 16 19.19 2.34 -7.78
N GLY A 17 19.37 2.86 -6.55
CA GLY A 17 18.49 3.88 -5.99
C GLY A 17 18.48 5.21 -6.75
N ASP A 18 19.59 5.54 -7.39
CA ASP A 18 19.81 6.81 -8.08
C ASP A 18 19.44 6.79 -9.58
N ASP A 19 19.12 5.61 -10.10
CA ASP A 19 18.70 5.48 -11.50
C ASP A 19 17.32 6.13 -11.73
N GLU A 20 17.15 6.84 -12.83
CA GLU A 20 15.84 7.33 -13.25
C GLU A 20 14.95 6.15 -13.62
N PRO A 21 13.78 5.99 -12.95
CA PRO A 21 12.98 4.76 -13.02
C PRO A 21 12.58 4.31 -14.42
N THR A 22 12.11 5.24 -15.24
CA THR A 22 11.58 4.93 -16.58
C THR A 22 12.69 4.51 -17.53
N THR A 23 13.80 5.22 -17.49
CA THR A 23 14.99 4.94 -18.28
C THR A 23 15.62 3.62 -17.87
N ALA A 24 15.77 3.39 -16.56
CA ALA A 24 16.36 2.15 -16.03
C ALA A 24 15.57 0.91 -16.46
N ILE A 25 14.24 0.92 -16.34
CA ILE A 25 13.38 -0.20 -16.75
C ILE A 25 13.45 -0.46 -18.26
N ARG A 26 13.65 0.56 -19.07
CA ARG A 26 13.72 0.41 -20.53
C ARG A 26 15.10 -0.08 -21.01
N GLN A 27 16.17 0.43 -20.41
CA GLN A 27 17.56 0.18 -20.84
C GLN A 27 18.17 -1.06 -20.19
N LYS A 28 18.03 -1.22 -18.86
CA LYS A 28 18.61 -2.33 -18.09
C LYS A 28 17.71 -3.57 -18.17
N LYS A 29 17.70 -4.21 -19.33
CA LYS A 29 16.79 -5.35 -19.61
C LYS A 29 17.18 -6.61 -18.87
N ASP A 30 18.43 -6.76 -18.51
CA ASP A 30 18.96 -7.90 -17.75
C ASP A 30 19.14 -7.55 -16.25
N SER A 31 18.36 -6.57 -15.73
CA SER A 31 18.30 -6.32 -14.31
C SER A 31 17.34 -7.29 -13.62
N SER A 32 17.66 -7.72 -12.40
CA SER A 32 16.83 -8.65 -11.63
C SER A 32 15.36 -8.20 -11.50
N LEU A 33 15.13 -6.89 -11.40
CA LEU A 33 13.79 -6.30 -11.34
C LEU A 33 13.07 -6.46 -12.68
N ARG A 34 13.73 -6.16 -13.80
CA ARG A 34 13.15 -6.30 -15.14
C ARG A 34 12.90 -7.77 -15.49
N VAL A 35 13.87 -8.64 -15.27
CA VAL A 35 13.75 -10.09 -15.51
C VAL A 35 12.57 -10.66 -14.72
N GLY A 36 12.45 -10.34 -13.42
CA GLY A 36 11.34 -10.81 -12.59
C GLY A 36 9.96 -10.36 -13.08
N LEU A 37 9.84 -9.09 -13.51
CA LEU A 37 8.59 -8.57 -14.09
C LEU A 37 8.24 -9.23 -15.44
N ASP A 38 9.24 -9.49 -16.29
CA ASP A 38 9.04 -10.19 -17.55
C ASP A 38 8.62 -11.67 -17.32
N MET A 39 9.20 -12.35 -16.33
CA MET A 39 8.78 -13.70 -15.91
C MET A 39 7.34 -13.70 -15.42
N LEU A 40 6.97 -12.75 -14.55
CA LEU A 40 5.61 -12.61 -14.06
C LEU A 40 4.61 -12.37 -15.21
N HIS A 41 4.93 -11.48 -16.15
CA HIS A 41 4.10 -11.18 -17.32
C HIS A 41 3.90 -12.41 -18.21
N LYS A 42 4.94 -13.23 -18.39
CA LYS A 42 4.90 -14.47 -19.19
C LYS A 42 4.20 -15.64 -18.47
N GLY A 43 3.71 -15.43 -17.24
CA GLY A 43 3.04 -16.49 -16.45
C GLY A 43 4.00 -17.53 -15.89
N GLN A 44 5.30 -17.22 -15.77
CA GLN A 44 6.31 -18.09 -15.13
C GLN A 44 6.32 -17.95 -13.60
N GLY A 45 5.43 -17.13 -13.05
CA GLY A 45 5.18 -16.93 -11.64
C GLY A 45 3.82 -16.31 -11.43
N ASP A 46 3.30 -16.41 -10.22
CA ASP A 46 1.98 -15.90 -9.83
C ASP A 46 2.05 -14.52 -9.17
N VAL A 47 3.20 -14.21 -8.57
CA VAL A 47 3.43 -12.94 -7.85
C VAL A 47 4.91 -12.57 -7.90
N MET A 48 5.21 -11.29 -7.83
CA MET A 48 6.56 -10.77 -7.65
C MET A 48 6.70 -10.00 -6.34
N VAL A 49 7.73 -10.34 -5.56
CA VAL A 49 8.15 -9.57 -4.38
C VAL A 49 9.52 -8.95 -4.65
N SER A 50 9.66 -7.64 -4.46
CA SER A 50 10.92 -6.94 -4.73
C SER A 50 11.24 -5.90 -3.65
N ALA A 51 12.48 -5.91 -3.16
CA ALA A 51 13.03 -4.85 -2.29
C ALA A 51 13.82 -3.77 -3.08
N GLY A 52 13.86 -3.85 -4.42
CA GLY A 52 14.57 -2.93 -5.29
C GLY A 52 13.99 -1.51 -5.33
N ASN A 53 14.49 -0.69 -6.27
CA ASN A 53 14.04 0.69 -6.49
C ASN A 53 12.51 0.77 -6.68
N THR A 54 11.84 1.57 -5.83
CA THR A 54 10.36 1.65 -5.80
C THR A 54 9.80 2.25 -7.08
N GLY A 55 10.39 3.33 -7.59
CA GLY A 55 9.95 3.98 -8.83
C GLY A 55 10.09 3.04 -10.05
N ALA A 56 11.22 2.33 -10.14
CA ALA A 56 11.44 1.35 -11.18
C ALA A 56 10.46 0.16 -11.08
N LEU A 57 10.13 -0.29 -9.87
CA LEU A 57 9.14 -1.35 -9.69
C LEU A 57 7.74 -0.91 -10.13
N ILE A 58 7.29 0.29 -9.74
CA ILE A 58 5.99 0.85 -10.13
C ILE A 58 5.93 1.04 -11.65
N THR A 59 6.96 1.64 -12.23
CA THR A 59 7.07 1.85 -13.67
C THR A 59 7.05 0.53 -14.43
N GLY A 60 7.86 -0.42 -14.00
CA GLY A 60 7.96 -1.75 -14.62
C GLY A 60 6.65 -2.55 -14.47
N ALA A 61 6.03 -2.54 -13.30
CA ALA A 61 4.73 -3.17 -13.10
C ALA A 61 3.67 -2.58 -14.03
N THR A 62 3.64 -1.25 -14.18
CA THR A 62 2.70 -0.56 -15.07
C THR A 62 2.92 -0.89 -16.54
N LEU A 63 4.18 -0.92 -17.01
CA LEU A 63 4.53 -1.08 -18.43
C LEU A 63 4.57 -2.53 -18.88
N ILE A 64 5.05 -3.44 -18.02
CA ILE A 64 5.31 -4.85 -18.35
C ILE A 64 4.16 -5.74 -17.89
N VAL A 65 3.86 -5.73 -16.58
CA VAL A 65 2.75 -6.54 -16.01
C VAL A 65 1.41 -6.01 -16.48
N LYS A 66 1.31 -4.69 -16.66
CA LYS A 66 0.11 -3.95 -17.09
C LYS A 66 -0.93 -3.80 -15.99
N ARG A 67 -1.88 -2.89 -16.24
CA ARG A 67 -2.98 -2.59 -15.34
C ARG A 67 -4.22 -3.41 -15.69
N ILE A 68 -5.02 -3.72 -14.70
CA ILE A 68 -6.37 -4.25 -14.86
C ILE A 68 -7.16 -3.30 -15.78
N LYS A 69 -7.93 -3.87 -16.70
CA LYS A 69 -8.78 -3.08 -17.59
C LYS A 69 -9.75 -2.20 -16.78
N GLY A 70 -9.78 -0.92 -17.07
CA GLY A 70 -10.57 0.06 -16.32
C GLY A 70 -9.81 0.75 -15.19
N VAL A 71 -8.74 0.19 -14.66
CA VAL A 71 -7.87 0.86 -13.68
C VAL A 71 -7.00 1.89 -14.38
N ARG A 72 -7.11 3.15 -13.95
CA ARG A 72 -6.37 4.28 -14.54
C ARG A 72 -4.96 4.41 -14.02
N ARG A 73 -4.73 4.13 -12.72
CA ARG A 73 -3.43 4.18 -12.06
C ARG A 73 -3.28 3.02 -11.09
N VAL A 74 -2.08 2.44 -11.02
CA VAL A 74 -1.72 1.55 -9.92
C VAL A 74 -1.46 2.39 -8.67
N ALA A 75 -1.76 1.85 -7.50
CA ALA A 75 -1.49 2.50 -6.23
C ALA A 75 -0.59 1.64 -5.34
N LEU A 76 0.35 2.26 -4.65
CA LEU A 76 1.15 1.62 -3.60
C LEU A 76 0.33 1.61 -2.31
N ALA A 77 0.09 0.44 -1.73
CA ALA A 77 -0.85 0.30 -0.63
C ALA A 77 -0.23 -0.37 0.61
N PRO A 78 0.66 0.30 1.36
CA PRO A 78 1.21 -0.24 2.59
C PRO A 78 0.14 -0.38 3.69
N LEU A 79 0.22 -1.48 4.45
CA LEU A 79 -0.45 -1.60 5.75
C LEU A 79 0.38 -0.88 6.81
N MET A 80 -0.29 -0.03 7.59
CA MET A 80 0.32 0.79 8.62
C MET A 80 -0.32 0.51 9.98
N PRO A 81 0.46 0.55 11.08
CA PRO A 81 -0.07 0.36 12.41
C PRO A 81 -1.01 1.50 12.83
N ALA A 82 -2.06 1.14 13.57
CA ALA A 82 -2.93 2.07 14.28
C ALA A 82 -2.94 1.71 15.78
N GLU A 83 -3.60 2.52 16.60
CA GLU A 83 -3.79 2.25 18.03
C GLU A 83 -4.42 0.87 18.25
N THR A 84 -5.37 0.49 17.39
CA THR A 84 -5.98 -0.84 17.38
C THR A 84 -5.88 -1.44 15.98
N GLY A 85 -4.98 -2.44 15.82
CA GLY A 85 -4.82 -3.13 14.54
C GLY A 85 -3.99 -2.35 13.52
N CYS A 86 -4.50 -2.27 12.29
CA CYS A 86 -3.82 -1.58 11.18
C CYS A 86 -4.82 -0.96 10.20
N PHE A 87 -4.36 -0.04 9.40
CA PHE A 87 -5.08 0.54 8.26
C PHE A 87 -4.28 0.38 6.97
N LEU A 88 -4.96 0.41 5.85
CA LEU A 88 -4.35 0.43 4.52
C LEU A 88 -4.25 1.88 4.02
N LEU A 89 -3.05 2.34 3.71
CA LEU A 89 -2.81 3.66 3.13
C LEU A 89 -2.76 3.55 1.61
N VAL A 90 -3.63 4.25 0.91
CA VAL A 90 -3.75 4.21 -0.56
C VAL A 90 -3.97 5.62 -1.11
N ASP A 91 -3.04 6.23 -1.80
CA ASP A 91 -1.77 5.81 -2.37
C ASP A 91 -0.59 6.17 -1.46
N GLY A 92 0.27 5.23 -1.19
CA GLY A 92 1.48 5.42 -0.36
C GLY A 92 2.69 6.00 -1.12
N GLY A 93 2.52 6.49 -2.36
CA GLY A 93 3.59 7.16 -3.10
C GLY A 93 3.85 6.69 -4.53
N ALA A 94 2.89 6.06 -5.20
CA ALA A 94 3.01 5.70 -6.61
C ALA A 94 2.66 6.87 -7.56
N ASN A 95 1.73 7.75 -7.16
CA ASN A 95 1.24 8.86 -7.98
C ASN A 95 1.29 10.15 -7.18
N VAL A 96 2.19 11.07 -7.52
CA VAL A 96 2.37 12.34 -6.79
C VAL A 96 1.06 13.12 -6.72
N GLU A 97 0.34 13.21 -7.83
CA GLU A 97 -0.97 13.84 -7.92
C GLU A 97 -2.02 12.82 -8.32
N SER A 98 -3.24 12.96 -7.79
CA SER A 98 -4.33 12.03 -8.06
C SER A 98 -5.63 12.78 -8.28
N SER A 99 -6.22 12.63 -9.47
CA SER A 99 -7.54 13.16 -9.75
C SER A 99 -8.62 12.47 -8.92
N ALA A 100 -9.79 13.10 -8.78
CA ALA A 100 -10.95 12.53 -8.10
C ALA A 100 -11.29 11.11 -8.56
N ALA A 101 -11.18 10.84 -9.86
CA ALA A 101 -11.42 9.51 -10.42
C ALA A 101 -10.38 8.47 -9.98
N PHE A 102 -9.12 8.87 -9.73
CA PHE A 102 -8.10 7.96 -9.20
C PHE A 102 -8.35 7.67 -7.72
N LEU A 103 -8.63 8.71 -6.92
CA LEU A 103 -8.97 8.57 -5.49
C LEU A 103 -10.17 7.64 -5.30
N LYS A 104 -11.21 7.77 -6.12
CA LYS A 104 -12.34 6.83 -6.15
C LYS A 104 -11.90 5.38 -6.40
N GLN A 105 -11.04 5.15 -7.41
CA GLN A 105 -10.54 3.80 -7.69
C GLN A 105 -9.67 3.26 -6.56
N PHE A 106 -8.85 4.10 -5.93
CA PHE A 106 -8.03 3.72 -4.77
C PHE A 106 -8.91 3.28 -3.59
N ALA A 107 -10.00 3.99 -3.31
CA ALA A 107 -10.98 3.62 -2.29
C ALA A 107 -11.59 2.24 -2.54
N ILE A 108 -12.02 1.97 -3.78
CA ILE A 108 -12.58 0.67 -4.17
C ILE A 108 -11.54 -0.45 -4.00
N MET A 109 -10.34 -0.26 -4.56
CA MET A 109 -9.28 -1.27 -4.48
C MET A 109 -8.83 -1.52 -3.03
N GLY A 110 -8.73 -0.46 -2.22
CA GLY A 110 -8.38 -0.56 -0.80
C GLY A 110 -9.46 -1.28 0.01
N SER A 111 -10.73 -0.98 -0.22
CA SER A 111 -11.85 -1.67 0.44
C SER A 111 -11.83 -3.17 0.13
N ILE A 112 -11.66 -3.55 -1.14
CA ILE A 112 -11.56 -4.96 -1.55
C ILE A 112 -10.35 -5.64 -0.90
N TYR A 113 -9.20 -4.97 -0.84
CA TYR A 113 -8.01 -5.51 -0.19
C TYR A 113 -8.26 -5.80 1.29
N MET A 114 -8.81 -4.85 2.04
CA MET A 114 -9.08 -5.03 3.48
C MET A 114 -10.12 -6.12 3.72
N GLU A 115 -11.10 -6.26 2.85
CA GLU A 115 -12.10 -7.33 2.96
C GLU A 115 -11.50 -8.71 2.64
N LYS A 116 -10.77 -8.84 1.53
CA LYS A 116 -10.28 -10.15 1.03
C LYS A 116 -9.03 -10.64 1.74
N ILE A 117 -8.11 -9.75 2.07
CA ILE A 117 -6.79 -10.11 2.62
C ILE A 117 -6.76 -9.95 4.14
N MET A 118 -7.35 -8.87 4.66
CA MET A 118 -7.37 -8.62 6.09
C MET A 118 -8.64 -9.15 6.78
N HIS A 119 -9.60 -9.69 6.01
CA HIS A 119 -10.86 -10.26 6.47
C HIS A 119 -11.72 -9.29 7.31
N ILE A 120 -11.58 -7.99 7.06
CA ILE A 120 -12.39 -6.95 7.70
C ILE A 120 -13.69 -6.80 6.90
N LYS A 121 -14.81 -7.20 7.49
CA LYS A 121 -16.13 -7.06 6.86
C LYS A 121 -16.52 -5.59 6.77
N ASN A 122 -16.92 -5.15 5.58
CA ASN A 122 -17.40 -3.79 5.32
C ASN A 122 -16.43 -2.71 5.85
N PRO A 123 -15.16 -2.70 5.39
CA PRO A 123 -14.11 -1.82 5.93
C PRO A 123 -14.48 -0.34 5.75
N ARG A 124 -14.21 0.44 6.80
CA ARG A 124 -14.42 1.88 6.83
C ARG A 124 -13.39 2.58 5.93
N VAL A 125 -13.86 3.42 5.01
CA VAL A 125 -13.02 4.13 4.06
C VAL A 125 -13.10 5.62 4.33
N GLY A 126 -11.97 6.28 4.57
CA GLY A 126 -11.87 7.72 4.77
C GLY A 126 -10.97 8.38 3.73
N LEU A 127 -11.35 9.57 3.29
CA LEU A 127 -10.58 10.41 2.38
C LEU A 127 -9.83 11.48 3.19
N VAL A 128 -8.50 11.51 3.06
CA VAL A 128 -7.65 12.47 3.79
C VAL A 128 -7.97 13.90 3.35
N ASN A 129 -8.22 14.76 4.31
CA ASN A 129 -8.46 16.17 4.08
C ASN A 129 -7.89 17.03 5.23
N ILE A 130 -7.89 18.35 5.05
CA ILE A 130 -7.41 19.34 6.02
C ILE A 130 -8.46 19.72 7.07
N GLY A 131 -9.68 19.23 6.95
CA GLY A 131 -10.79 19.42 7.86
C GLY A 131 -11.99 18.58 7.43
N SER A 132 -13.01 18.53 8.28
CA SER A 132 -14.22 17.71 8.10
C SER A 132 -15.33 18.38 7.27
N GLU A 133 -15.21 19.71 7.01
CA GLU A 133 -16.20 20.48 6.29
C GLU A 133 -16.17 20.16 4.78
N GLU A 134 -17.34 20.08 4.15
CA GLU A 134 -17.49 19.59 2.78
C GLU A 134 -16.75 20.42 1.71
N GLU A 135 -16.61 21.71 1.94
CA GLU A 135 -15.95 22.66 1.03
C GLU A 135 -14.43 22.74 1.20
N LYS A 136 -13.87 22.11 2.23
CA LYS A 136 -12.41 22.11 2.44
C LYS A 136 -11.68 21.14 1.55
N GLY A 137 -10.46 21.50 1.19
CA GLY A 137 -9.54 20.67 0.41
C GLY A 137 -9.33 21.19 -1.00
N THR A 138 -8.65 20.39 -1.81
CA THR A 138 -8.46 20.68 -3.23
C THR A 138 -9.71 20.32 -4.03
N GLU A 139 -9.85 20.85 -5.26
CA GLU A 139 -10.94 20.50 -6.16
C GLU A 139 -11.06 18.99 -6.38
N ASP A 140 -9.94 18.30 -6.58
CA ASP A 140 -9.92 16.85 -6.75
C ASP A 140 -10.39 16.09 -5.49
N VAL A 141 -10.04 16.55 -4.30
CA VAL A 141 -10.48 15.95 -3.03
C VAL A 141 -11.98 16.18 -2.81
N THR A 142 -12.47 17.39 -3.09
CA THR A 142 -13.90 17.73 -2.97
C THR A 142 -14.74 16.90 -3.95
N GLU A 143 -14.31 16.80 -5.20
CA GLU A 143 -15.01 15.99 -6.21
C GLU A 143 -14.90 14.48 -5.88
N ALA A 144 -13.77 14.01 -5.35
CA ALA A 144 -13.64 12.62 -4.89
C ALA A 144 -14.62 12.29 -3.76
N ASN A 145 -14.81 13.21 -2.80
CA ASN A 145 -15.80 13.04 -1.74
C ASN A 145 -17.22 12.87 -2.29
N ARG A 146 -17.61 13.69 -3.29
CA ARG A 146 -18.90 13.57 -3.98
C ARG A 146 -19.03 12.20 -4.64
N LEU A 147 -18.00 11.78 -5.41
CA LEU A 147 -18.00 10.50 -6.14
C LEU A 147 -17.99 9.26 -5.20
N LEU A 148 -17.38 9.37 -4.03
CA LEU A 148 -17.31 8.28 -3.04
C LEU A 148 -18.66 8.05 -2.35
N LYS A 149 -19.46 9.10 -2.16
CA LYS A 149 -20.83 8.99 -1.61
C LYS A 149 -21.79 8.25 -2.53
N GLU A 150 -21.48 8.16 -3.83
CA GLU A 150 -22.34 7.53 -4.85
C GLU A 150 -22.08 6.03 -5.04
N ILE A 151 -21.02 5.48 -4.45
CA ILE A 151 -20.66 4.07 -4.63
C ILE A 151 -20.93 3.23 -3.37
N PRO A 152 -21.27 1.94 -3.51
CA PRO A 152 -21.66 1.09 -2.39
C PRO A 152 -20.43 0.53 -1.65
N ILE A 153 -19.60 1.40 -1.10
CA ILE A 153 -18.55 1.09 -0.12
C ILE A 153 -18.89 1.78 1.20
N ASN A 154 -18.30 1.35 2.28
CA ASN A 154 -18.50 1.98 3.60
C ASN A 154 -17.66 3.25 3.73
N TYR A 155 -17.99 4.26 2.91
CA TYR A 155 -17.33 5.55 2.93
C TYR A 155 -17.81 6.38 4.13
N THR A 156 -16.89 6.79 5.00
CA THR A 156 -17.17 7.51 6.24
C THR A 156 -17.00 9.02 6.14
N GLY A 157 -16.55 9.52 4.97
CA GLY A 157 -16.29 10.94 4.77
C GLY A 157 -14.81 11.31 4.85
N TYR A 158 -14.56 12.60 5.12
CA TYR A 158 -13.20 13.10 5.34
C TYR A 158 -12.62 12.63 6.67
N ILE A 159 -11.29 12.44 6.67
CA ILE A 159 -10.49 12.20 7.88
C ILE A 159 -9.32 13.18 7.93
N GLU A 160 -9.01 13.66 9.12
CA GLU A 160 -7.82 14.49 9.34
C GLU A 160 -6.60 13.61 9.68
N GLY A 161 -5.40 14.13 9.42
CA GLY A 161 -4.16 13.41 9.67
C GLY A 161 -3.98 12.93 11.11
N ARG A 162 -4.55 13.64 12.10
CA ARG A 162 -4.50 13.26 13.52
C ARG A 162 -5.35 12.03 13.86
N GLU A 163 -6.37 11.72 13.05
CA GLU A 163 -7.29 10.62 13.29
C GLU A 163 -6.76 9.30 12.73
N ILE A 164 -5.84 9.37 11.76
CA ILE A 164 -5.26 8.21 11.09
C ILE A 164 -4.63 7.21 12.08
N PRO A 165 -3.67 7.61 12.95
CA PRO A 165 -3.06 6.67 13.88
C PRO A 165 -4.02 6.17 14.97
N CYS A 166 -5.14 6.85 15.21
CA CYS A 166 -6.17 6.43 16.16
C CYS A 166 -7.08 5.30 15.63
N GLY A 167 -6.94 4.89 14.37
CA GLY A 167 -7.76 3.83 13.78
C GLY A 167 -9.19 4.27 13.46
N ALA A 168 -9.39 5.52 13.09
CA ALA A 168 -10.69 6.05 12.70
C ALA A 168 -11.30 5.29 11.52
N VAL A 169 -10.46 4.84 10.59
CA VAL A 169 -10.84 4.08 9.39
C VAL A 169 -9.89 2.91 9.12
N ASP A 170 -10.33 1.99 8.28
CA ASP A 170 -9.56 0.81 7.89
C ASP A 170 -8.81 1.03 6.56
N VAL A 171 -9.32 1.96 5.72
CA VAL A 171 -8.69 2.39 4.46
C VAL A 171 -8.55 3.91 4.47
N VAL A 172 -7.32 4.39 4.37
CA VAL A 172 -6.96 5.81 4.28
C VAL A 172 -6.65 6.13 2.83
N VAL A 173 -7.47 6.96 2.19
CA VAL A 173 -7.34 7.32 0.77
C VAL A 173 -6.75 8.72 0.64
N CYS A 174 -5.71 8.86 -0.18
CA CYS A 174 -5.08 10.14 -0.51
C CYS A 174 -4.32 10.05 -1.83
N ASP A 175 -3.80 11.18 -2.32
CA ASP A 175 -2.77 11.19 -3.36
C ASP A 175 -1.44 10.65 -2.83
N GLY A 176 -0.54 10.27 -3.74
CA GLY A 176 0.73 9.64 -3.34
C GLY A 176 1.71 10.60 -2.69
N PHE A 177 1.62 11.92 -2.92
CA PHE A 177 2.45 12.89 -2.18
C PHE A 177 2.05 12.90 -0.71
N THR A 178 0.77 13.11 -0.41
CA THR A 178 0.22 13.10 0.95
C THR A 178 0.48 11.75 1.62
N GLY A 179 0.23 10.65 0.93
CA GLY A 179 0.45 9.31 1.47
C GLY A 179 1.90 9.00 1.78
N ASN A 180 2.84 9.40 0.92
CA ASN A 180 4.27 9.22 1.20
C ASN A 180 4.73 10.07 2.38
N VAL A 181 4.21 11.29 2.55
CA VAL A 181 4.47 12.13 3.73
C VAL A 181 3.95 11.45 5.00
N ILE A 182 2.71 10.97 5.02
CA ILE A 182 2.13 10.21 6.15
C ILE A 182 2.98 8.98 6.46
N LEU A 183 3.31 8.16 5.46
CA LEU A 183 4.13 6.96 5.60
C LEU A 183 5.47 7.27 6.26
N LYS A 184 6.23 8.23 5.72
CA LYS A 184 7.56 8.59 6.22
C LYS A 184 7.52 9.25 7.59
N PHE A 185 6.49 10.05 7.86
CA PHE A 185 6.28 10.64 9.18
C PHE A 185 6.01 9.57 10.24
N MET A 186 5.12 8.61 9.96
CA MET A 186 4.81 7.52 10.89
C MET A 186 6.02 6.59 11.11
N GLU A 187 6.78 6.25 10.07
CA GLU A 187 8.05 5.52 10.18
C GLU A 187 9.01 6.26 11.12
N GLY A 188 9.19 7.56 10.92
CA GLY A 188 10.06 8.42 11.74
C GLY A 188 9.59 8.50 13.18
N MET A 189 8.29 8.67 13.42
CA MET A 189 7.70 8.70 14.77
C MET A 189 7.90 7.38 15.51
N GLY A 190 7.74 6.23 14.85
CA GLY A 190 8.02 4.92 15.45
C GLY A 190 9.48 4.79 15.93
N ILE A 191 10.44 5.30 15.15
CA ILE A 191 11.86 5.33 15.54
C ILE A 191 12.07 6.25 16.75
N VAL A 192 11.47 7.45 16.75
CA VAL A 192 11.60 8.42 17.85
C VAL A 192 11.02 7.86 19.15
N ILE A 193 9.81 7.29 19.11
CA ILE A 193 9.15 6.68 20.29
C ILE A 193 10.02 5.56 20.86
N LYS A 194 10.53 4.63 20.04
CA LYS A 194 11.45 3.58 20.49
C LYS A 194 12.70 4.14 21.15
N ARG A 195 13.27 5.21 20.60
CA ARG A 195 14.47 5.88 21.18
C ARG A 195 14.16 6.54 22.51
N MET A 196 13.03 7.24 22.63
CA MET A 196 12.59 7.89 23.87
C MET A 196 12.37 6.87 24.99
N LEU A 197 11.64 5.78 24.69
CA LEU A 197 11.43 4.68 25.65
C LEU A 197 12.75 4.06 26.11
N LYS A 198 13.69 3.82 25.19
CA LYS A 198 15.02 3.35 25.53
C LYS A 198 15.74 4.34 26.46
N GLY A 199 15.67 5.64 26.18
CA GLY A 199 16.25 6.69 27.03
C GLY A 199 15.69 6.69 28.46
N ILE A 200 14.38 6.50 28.61
CA ILE A 200 13.71 6.44 29.92
C ILE A 200 14.17 5.19 30.71
N PHE A 201 14.10 4.01 30.10
CA PHE A 201 14.32 2.74 30.78
C PHE A 201 15.79 2.39 31.03
N PHE A 202 16.71 2.97 30.25
CA PHE A 202 18.14 2.67 30.40
C PHE A 202 18.95 3.77 31.15
N LYS A 203 18.25 4.73 31.77
CA LYS A 203 18.87 5.87 32.45
C LYS A 203 19.71 5.47 33.69
N ASN A 204 19.23 4.52 34.49
CA ASN A 204 19.91 4.05 35.73
C ASN A 204 19.44 2.63 36.10
N LEU A 205 20.01 2.06 37.18
CA LEU A 205 19.70 0.69 37.59
C LEU A 205 18.22 0.50 37.96
N LYS A 206 17.61 1.48 38.64
CA LYS A 206 16.18 1.40 39.02
C LYS A 206 15.29 1.34 37.81
N THR A 207 15.53 2.18 36.79
CA THR A 207 14.74 2.18 35.55
C THR A 207 14.96 0.93 34.70
N LYS A 208 16.16 0.31 34.75
CA LYS A 208 16.42 -0.99 34.09
C LYS A 208 15.62 -2.11 34.74
N ILE A 209 15.51 -2.13 36.09
CA ILE A 209 14.66 -3.09 36.81
C ILE A 209 13.20 -2.88 36.45
N ALA A 210 12.71 -1.63 36.44
CA ALA A 210 11.37 -1.32 36.00
C ALA A 210 11.10 -1.79 34.56
N ALA A 211 12.07 -1.63 33.64
CA ALA A 211 11.98 -2.13 32.28
C ALA A 211 11.79 -3.66 32.21
N LEU A 212 12.44 -4.41 33.09
CA LEU A 212 12.25 -5.86 33.18
C LEU A 212 10.83 -6.23 33.62
N MET A 213 10.28 -5.47 34.56
CA MET A 213 8.90 -5.70 35.05
C MET A 213 7.83 -5.43 33.97
N VAL A 214 8.03 -4.43 33.11
CA VAL A 214 7.08 -4.07 32.03
C VAL A 214 7.50 -4.58 30.63
N LYS A 215 8.49 -5.47 30.57
CA LYS A 215 9.07 -5.98 29.32
C LYS A 215 8.02 -6.55 28.36
N GLY A 216 7.00 -7.23 28.90
CA GLY A 216 5.91 -7.78 28.11
C GLY A 216 5.16 -6.70 27.32
N GLY A 217 4.69 -5.65 28.01
CA GLY A 217 3.96 -4.54 27.38
C GLY A 217 4.85 -3.72 26.43
N ILE A 218 6.13 -3.51 26.75
CA ILE A 218 7.07 -2.84 25.84
C ILE A 218 7.26 -3.64 24.54
N ASN A 219 7.37 -4.97 24.62
CA ASN A 219 7.50 -5.82 23.46
C ASN A 219 6.22 -5.83 22.61
N GLU A 220 5.05 -5.82 23.24
CA GLU A 220 3.75 -5.72 22.56
C GLU A 220 3.62 -4.38 21.84
N LEU A 221 3.88 -3.26 22.50
CA LEU A 221 3.94 -1.94 21.87
C LEU A 221 4.95 -1.90 20.72
N GLY A 222 6.12 -2.52 20.92
CA GLY A 222 7.15 -2.63 19.89
C GLY A 222 6.67 -3.37 18.63
N LYS A 223 5.87 -4.42 18.78
CA LYS A 223 5.24 -5.15 17.66
C LYS A 223 4.14 -4.32 17.02
N THR A 224 3.27 -3.68 17.80
CA THR A 224 2.21 -2.81 17.28
C THR A 224 2.77 -1.69 16.41
N LEU A 225 3.89 -1.07 16.81
CA LEU A 225 4.55 0.00 16.06
C LEU A 225 5.48 -0.49 14.94
N ASP A 226 5.57 -1.80 14.73
CA ASP A 226 6.47 -2.37 13.74
C ASP A 226 5.73 -2.65 12.43
N TYR A 227 5.79 -1.71 11.49
CA TYR A 227 5.20 -1.86 10.17
C TYR A 227 5.73 -3.09 9.40
N THR A 228 6.90 -3.63 9.76
CA THR A 228 7.46 -4.83 9.11
C THR A 228 6.70 -6.11 9.43
N GLU A 229 5.85 -6.10 10.47
CA GLU A 229 4.95 -7.22 10.82
C GLU A 229 3.84 -7.41 9.76
N TYR A 230 3.48 -6.35 9.04
CA TYR A 230 2.36 -6.37 8.08
C TYR A 230 2.77 -6.78 6.66
N GLY A 231 4.06 -7.01 6.42
CA GLY A 231 4.56 -7.47 5.12
C GLY A 231 5.10 -6.35 4.25
N GLY A 232 4.83 -6.46 2.94
CA GLY A 232 5.20 -5.45 1.95
C GLY A 232 4.05 -4.49 1.63
N ALA A 233 4.31 -3.55 0.73
CA ALA A 233 3.29 -2.67 0.15
C ALA A 233 2.88 -3.25 -1.22
N PRO A 234 1.67 -3.79 -1.39
CA PRO A 234 1.20 -4.25 -2.69
C PRO A 234 0.96 -3.09 -3.65
N LEU A 235 1.17 -3.34 -4.93
CA LEU A 235 0.76 -2.46 -6.02
C LEU A 235 -0.63 -2.88 -6.48
N LEU A 236 -1.65 -2.20 -5.98
CA LEU A 236 -3.04 -2.46 -6.37
C LEU A 236 -3.31 -1.96 -7.78
N GLY A 237 -4.08 -2.73 -8.54
CA GLY A 237 -4.49 -2.38 -9.90
C GLY A 237 -3.62 -2.97 -11.02
N CYS A 238 -2.62 -3.79 -10.71
CA CYS A 238 -1.86 -4.59 -11.69
C CYS A 238 -2.62 -5.87 -12.05
N THR A 239 -2.42 -6.40 -13.27
CA THR A 239 -3.03 -7.67 -13.74
C THR A 239 -2.45 -8.92 -13.07
N LYS A 240 -1.35 -8.78 -12.37
CA LYS A 240 -0.73 -9.79 -11.51
C LYS A 240 -0.26 -9.12 -10.23
N PRO A 241 -0.24 -9.83 -9.09
CA PRO A 241 0.23 -9.28 -7.83
C PRO A 241 1.71 -8.89 -7.89
N VAL A 242 2.01 -7.68 -7.46
CA VAL A 242 3.37 -7.16 -7.27
C VAL A 242 3.43 -6.55 -5.87
N VAL A 243 4.41 -6.95 -5.07
CA VAL A 243 4.57 -6.49 -3.69
C VAL A 243 5.94 -5.86 -3.52
N LYS A 244 5.96 -4.63 -3.03
CA LYS A 244 7.17 -3.90 -2.67
C LYS A 244 7.55 -4.20 -1.23
N ALA A 245 8.65 -4.92 -1.01
CA ALA A 245 9.29 -5.00 0.29
C ALA A 245 10.19 -3.78 0.52
N HIS A 246 10.32 -3.32 1.77
CA HIS A 246 11.18 -2.17 2.09
C HIS A 246 12.66 -2.51 1.79
N GLY A 247 13.46 -1.51 1.37
CA GLY A 247 14.88 -1.73 1.04
C GLY A 247 15.72 -2.23 2.23
N SER A 248 15.32 -1.92 3.46
CA SER A 248 15.96 -2.40 4.70
C SER A 248 15.28 -3.66 5.29
N SER A 249 14.44 -4.37 4.51
CA SER A 249 13.75 -5.57 5.00
C SER A 249 14.73 -6.64 5.45
N ASN A 250 14.53 -7.12 6.67
CA ASN A 250 15.19 -8.30 7.18
C ASN A 250 14.45 -9.58 6.75
N ALA A 251 14.94 -10.74 7.12
CA ALA A 251 14.33 -12.03 6.77
C ALA A 251 12.86 -12.15 7.21
N LYS A 252 12.52 -11.58 8.39
CA LYS A 252 11.15 -11.59 8.91
C LYS A 252 10.20 -10.74 8.04
N ALA A 253 10.60 -9.49 7.73
CA ALA A 253 9.80 -8.63 6.86
C ALA A 253 9.61 -9.23 5.47
N PHE A 254 10.64 -9.87 4.92
CA PHE A 254 10.55 -10.52 3.61
C PHE A 254 9.64 -11.76 3.65
N TYR A 255 9.69 -12.54 4.74
CA TYR A 255 8.77 -13.65 5.00
C TYR A 255 7.31 -13.16 5.01
N HIS A 256 7.00 -12.07 5.72
CA HIS A 256 5.65 -11.51 5.74
C HIS A 256 5.19 -10.99 4.37
N ALA A 257 6.09 -10.38 3.59
CA ALA A 257 5.79 -9.95 2.23
C ALA A 257 5.45 -11.13 1.30
N ILE A 258 6.19 -12.24 1.42
CA ILE A 258 5.90 -13.48 0.67
C ILE A 258 4.55 -14.06 1.11
N ARG A 259 4.28 -14.14 2.41
CA ARG A 259 3.01 -14.67 2.94
C ARG A 259 1.82 -13.83 2.46
N GLN A 260 1.90 -12.52 2.57
CA GLN A 260 0.90 -11.59 2.02
C GLN A 260 0.66 -11.82 0.53
N SER A 261 1.72 -12.07 -0.23
CA SER A 261 1.65 -12.36 -1.66
C SER A 261 0.88 -13.65 -1.96
N ILE A 262 1.11 -14.69 -1.15
CA ILE A 262 0.37 -15.97 -1.23
C ILE A 262 -1.13 -15.73 -0.95
N ASP A 263 -1.45 -14.95 0.07
CA ASP A 263 -2.83 -14.63 0.42
C ASP A 263 -3.52 -13.84 -0.69
N MET A 264 -2.82 -12.92 -1.38
CA MET A 264 -3.35 -12.18 -2.54
C MET A 264 -3.72 -13.12 -3.70
N VAL A 265 -2.90 -14.14 -3.98
CA VAL A 265 -3.16 -15.13 -5.03
C VAL A 265 -4.31 -16.04 -4.63
N ASN A 266 -4.26 -16.63 -3.42
CA ASN A 266 -5.25 -17.59 -2.95
C ASN A 266 -6.66 -17.00 -2.80
N ASN A 267 -6.77 -15.71 -2.48
CA ASN A 267 -8.05 -15.01 -2.36
C ASN A 267 -8.49 -14.31 -3.66
N ASN A 268 -7.85 -14.58 -4.81
CA ASN A 268 -8.20 -14.03 -6.12
C ASN A 268 -8.36 -12.50 -6.12
N LEU A 269 -7.46 -11.80 -5.43
CA LEU A 269 -7.57 -10.35 -5.23
C LEU A 269 -7.68 -9.58 -6.56
N VAL A 270 -6.86 -9.94 -7.56
CA VAL A 270 -6.80 -9.26 -8.86
C VAL A 270 -8.12 -9.40 -9.61
N ASP A 271 -8.69 -10.60 -9.65
CA ASP A 271 -9.96 -10.86 -10.33
C ASP A 271 -11.12 -10.13 -9.63
N THR A 272 -11.13 -10.16 -8.29
CA THR A 272 -12.14 -9.42 -7.50
C THR A 272 -12.06 -7.91 -7.77
N ILE A 273 -10.86 -7.32 -7.84
CA ILE A 273 -10.70 -5.91 -8.18
C ILE A 273 -11.20 -5.66 -9.61
N SER A 274 -10.85 -6.52 -10.56
CA SER A 274 -11.27 -6.39 -11.98
C SER A 274 -12.78 -6.38 -12.13
N GLU A 275 -13.47 -7.30 -11.49
CA GLU A 275 -14.94 -7.41 -11.53
C GLU A 275 -15.62 -6.17 -10.94
N ASN A 276 -15.15 -5.72 -9.77
CA ASN A 276 -15.75 -4.57 -9.08
C ASN A 276 -15.48 -3.25 -9.81
N ILE A 277 -14.26 -3.03 -10.29
CA ILE A 277 -13.96 -1.81 -11.08
C ILE A 277 -14.86 -1.73 -12.31
N ASN A 278 -15.06 -2.83 -13.06
CA ASN A 278 -15.94 -2.85 -14.21
C ASN A 278 -17.41 -2.60 -13.84
N LYS A 279 -17.88 -3.18 -12.74
CA LYS A 279 -19.23 -2.96 -12.21
C LYS A 279 -19.46 -1.48 -11.86
N TYR A 280 -18.54 -0.85 -11.15
CA TYR A 280 -18.67 0.55 -10.75
C TYR A 280 -18.50 1.54 -11.93
N LEU A 281 -17.73 1.18 -12.96
CA LEU A 281 -17.65 1.97 -14.18
C LEU A 281 -18.96 1.92 -14.99
N SER A 282 -19.63 0.78 -15.03
CA SER A 282 -20.91 0.64 -15.75
C SER A 282 -22.05 1.43 -15.09
N LEU A 283 -22.04 1.59 -13.77
CA LEU A 283 -23.03 2.40 -13.05
C LEU A 283 -22.95 3.89 -13.41
N ILE A 284 -21.77 4.40 -13.74
CA ILE A 284 -21.56 5.82 -14.11
C ILE A 284 -22.17 6.12 -15.50
N HIS A 285 -22.11 5.19 -16.45
CA HIS A 285 -22.70 5.39 -17.78
C HIS A 285 -24.24 5.41 -17.77
N ILE A 286 -24.88 4.93 -16.72
CA ILE A 286 -26.34 4.96 -16.56
C ILE A 286 -26.82 6.31 -16.00
N SER A 287 -25.96 7.06 -15.32
CA SER A 287 -26.30 8.33 -14.65
C SER A 287 -25.91 9.60 -15.41
N GLU A 288 -25.23 9.52 -16.55
CA GLU A 288 -25.08 10.69 -17.43
C GLU A 288 -26.36 10.89 -18.25
N PRO A 289 -27.12 11.98 -18.01
CA PRO A 289 -28.18 12.35 -18.95
C PRO A 289 -27.52 12.69 -20.29
N THR A 290 -27.97 12.04 -21.36
CA THR A 290 -27.62 12.38 -22.72
C THR A 290 -27.82 13.88 -22.91
N ARG A 291 -26.74 14.66 -22.89
CA ARG A 291 -26.75 16.01 -23.45
C ARG A 291 -26.85 15.87 -24.95
N HIS A 292 -28.08 15.77 -25.41
CA HIS A 292 -28.39 16.00 -26.80
C HIS A 292 -28.67 17.48 -27.02
N ALA A 293 -27.91 18.03 -27.98
CA ALA A 293 -28.06 19.25 -28.76
C ALA A 293 -27.86 20.58 -28.05
#